data_90c810c6a31fb213fe50d15070ad5ae8
#
_entry.id   90c810c6a31fb213fe50d15070ad5ae8
#
_cell.length_a   1.000
_cell.length_b   1.000
_cell.length_c   1.000
_cell.angle_alpha   90.00
_cell.angle_beta   90.00
_cell.angle_gamma   90.00
#
_symmetry.space_group_name_H-M   'P 1'
#
loop_
_entity.id
_entity.type
_entity.pdbx_description
1 polymer ?
#
loop_
_entity_poly.entity_id
_entity_poly.type
_entity_poly.pdbx_seq_one_letter_code
_entity_poly.pdbx_strand_id
1 'polypeptide(L)'
;FTIVQHPQNENIIWVGTDDGNLMFTNNGGKTWTNKNAGIIKSGVPAQAWISSIELSAHNPNRIFVTLDHHMYGDNSTYVVVTNDGGNSFTKFESEEFSGFAHILREDIKTPSLLFLGTESGFFISLNAGKTWMRSKYQNLPWYSLVRDIKIHPATNDLVIATHGRGVYIIDNIQPLREMVQSDLSKPFLFYPIQPFKYEFGAQYPQSA
;
A
#
# COMPACT_ATOMS: atom_id res chain seq x y z
N PHE A 1 10.10 -2.35 -13.31
CA PHE A 1 8.91 -2.89 -13.98
C PHE A 1 8.01 -3.53 -12.96
N THR A 2 6.71 -3.35 -13.13
CA THR A 2 5.71 -4.04 -12.33
C THR A 2 4.65 -4.65 -13.25
N ILE A 3 4.22 -5.86 -12.93
CA ILE A 3 3.14 -6.54 -13.63
C ILE A 3 2.20 -7.15 -12.59
N VAL A 4 0.91 -6.98 -12.81
CA VAL A 4 -0.12 -7.56 -11.95
C VAL A 4 -1.25 -8.11 -12.79
N GLN A 5 -1.64 -9.35 -12.48
CA GLN A 5 -2.77 -10.04 -13.10
C GLN A 5 -3.94 -10.07 -12.13
N HIS A 6 -5.14 -9.89 -12.65
CA HIS A 6 -6.35 -9.93 -11.81
C HIS A 6 -6.57 -11.36 -11.27
N PRO A 7 -6.76 -11.53 -9.95
CA PRO A 7 -6.76 -12.88 -9.33
C PRO A 7 -7.91 -13.77 -9.78
N GLN A 8 -8.99 -13.22 -10.31
CA GLN A 8 -10.19 -13.95 -10.76
C GLN A 8 -10.38 -13.92 -12.28
N ASN A 9 -9.53 -13.19 -13.02
CA ASN A 9 -9.62 -13.11 -14.48
C ASN A 9 -8.24 -12.94 -15.10
N GLU A 10 -7.68 -14.05 -15.57
CA GLU A 10 -6.35 -14.11 -16.17
C GLU A 10 -6.15 -13.21 -17.41
N ASN A 11 -7.25 -12.81 -18.07
CA ASN A 11 -7.19 -11.94 -19.22
C ASN A 11 -6.96 -10.46 -18.86
N ILE A 12 -7.15 -10.08 -17.59
CA ILE A 12 -6.94 -8.72 -17.11
C ILE A 12 -5.54 -8.60 -16.53
N ILE A 13 -4.68 -7.83 -17.21
CA ILE A 13 -3.29 -7.62 -16.81
C ILE A 13 -2.97 -6.12 -16.89
N TRP A 14 -2.26 -5.64 -15.88
CA TRP A 14 -1.71 -4.29 -15.83
C TRP A 14 -0.19 -4.37 -15.79
N VAL A 15 0.46 -3.50 -16.55
CA VAL A 15 1.93 -3.42 -16.62
C VAL A 15 2.34 -1.96 -16.43
N GLY A 16 3.28 -1.74 -15.51
CA GLY A 16 3.92 -0.46 -15.30
C GLY A 16 5.39 -0.51 -15.72
N THR A 17 5.85 0.53 -16.39
CA THR A 17 7.21 0.60 -16.92
C THR A 17 8.03 1.71 -16.25
N ASP A 18 9.34 1.71 -16.47
CA ASP A 18 10.29 2.71 -15.96
C ASP A 18 10.32 4.00 -16.80
N ASP A 19 9.69 4.01 -17.95
CA ASP A 19 9.45 5.21 -18.76
C ASP A 19 8.06 5.83 -18.50
N GLY A 20 7.35 5.34 -17.45
CA GLY A 20 6.10 5.88 -16.96
C GLY A 20 4.85 5.39 -17.71
N ASN A 21 4.92 4.32 -18.50
CA ASN A 21 3.74 3.79 -19.18
C ASN A 21 2.94 2.84 -18.27
N LEU A 22 1.65 3.13 -18.09
CA LEU A 22 0.68 2.23 -17.50
C LEU A 22 -0.14 1.57 -18.60
N MET A 23 0.12 0.30 -18.85
CA MET A 23 -0.51 -0.48 -19.90
C MET A 23 -1.55 -1.44 -19.33
N PHE A 24 -2.67 -1.55 -19.99
CA PHE A 24 -3.80 -2.39 -19.62
C PHE A 24 -4.23 -3.31 -20.77
N THR A 25 -4.50 -4.57 -20.46
CA THR A 25 -5.20 -5.51 -21.34
C THR A 25 -6.35 -6.18 -20.59
N ASN A 26 -7.41 -6.51 -21.32
CA ASN A 26 -8.54 -7.32 -20.84
C ASN A 26 -8.74 -8.60 -21.66
N ASN A 27 -7.79 -8.93 -22.52
CA ASN A 27 -7.86 -10.07 -23.44
C ASN A 27 -6.59 -10.92 -23.47
N GLY A 28 -5.89 -11.01 -22.33
CA GLY A 28 -4.70 -11.84 -22.17
C GLY A 28 -3.49 -11.35 -22.97
N GLY A 29 -3.37 -10.03 -23.18
CA GLY A 29 -2.22 -9.44 -23.87
C GLY A 29 -2.34 -9.36 -25.39
N LYS A 30 -3.48 -9.73 -25.97
CA LYS A 30 -3.68 -9.63 -27.44
C LYS A 30 -3.71 -8.17 -27.91
N THR A 31 -4.29 -7.27 -27.09
CA THR A 31 -4.25 -5.83 -27.32
C THR A 31 -3.98 -5.11 -26.01
N TRP A 32 -3.31 -3.98 -26.11
CA TRP A 32 -2.94 -3.16 -24.97
C TRP A 32 -3.45 -1.72 -25.11
N THR A 33 -3.90 -1.15 -24.02
CA THR A 33 -4.34 0.25 -23.95
C THR A 33 -3.44 1.00 -22.98
N ASN A 34 -2.89 2.13 -23.42
CA ASN A 34 -2.13 3.02 -22.55
C ASN A 34 -3.09 3.89 -21.73
N LYS A 35 -2.88 3.95 -20.41
CA LYS A 35 -3.71 4.68 -19.44
C LYS A 35 -3.03 5.94 -18.89
N ASN A 36 -1.86 6.32 -19.37
CA ASN A 36 -1.07 7.44 -18.86
C ASN A 36 -1.77 8.79 -18.87
N ALA A 37 -2.62 9.03 -19.88
CA ALA A 37 -3.28 10.34 -20.00
C ALA A 37 -4.07 10.73 -18.73
N GLY A 38 -4.70 9.75 -18.08
CA GLY A 38 -5.41 9.96 -16.82
C GLY A 38 -4.47 10.26 -15.66
N ILE A 39 -3.31 9.59 -15.59
CA ILE A 39 -2.28 9.82 -14.57
C ILE A 39 -1.68 11.21 -14.72
N ILE A 40 -1.27 11.60 -15.93
CA ILE A 40 -0.69 12.93 -16.21
C ILE A 40 -1.70 14.04 -15.86
N LYS A 41 -2.97 13.85 -16.22
CA LYS A 41 -4.05 14.81 -15.90
C LYS A 41 -4.24 14.96 -14.38
N SER A 42 -3.90 13.97 -13.57
CA SER A 42 -3.97 14.06 -12.11
C SER A 42 -2.81 14.85 -11.47
N GLY A 43 -1.87 15.36 -12.28
CA GLY A 43 -0.74 16.16 -11.82
C GLY A 43 0.53 15.36 -11.51
N VAL A 44 0.66 14.15 -12.07
CA VAL A 44 1.88 13.35 -12.00
C VAL A 44 2.74 13.62 -13.24
N PRO A 45 4.08 13.76 -13.13
CA PRO A 45 4.96 13.90 -14.28
C PRO A 45 4.85 12.73 -15.27
N ALA A 46 4.93 13.02 -16.57
CA ALA A 46 4.67 12.04 -17.65
C ALA A 46 5.66 10.86 -17.67
N GLN A 47 6.88 11.06 -17.16
CA GLN A 47 7.96 10.06 -17.16
C GLN A 47 8.22 9.47 -15.77
N ALA A 48 7.29 9.66 -14.82
CA ALA A 48 7.41 9.05 -13.51
C ALA A 48 7.28 7.52 -13.61
N TRP A 49 8.27 6.79 -13.12
CA TRP A 49 8.31 5.32 -13.15
C TRP A 49 7.14 4.73 -12.37
N ILE A 50 6.51 3.72 -12.92
CA ILE A 50 5.50 2.96 -12.19
C ILE A 50 6.23 2.01 -11.23
N SER A 51 6.26 2.36 -9.95
CA SER A 51 6.95 1.56 -8.92
C SER A 51 6.11 0.37 -8.44
N SER A 52 4.79 0.54 -8.34
CA SER A 52 3.87 -0.54 -7.96
C SER A 52 2.46 -0.33 -8.52
N ILE A 53 1.76 -1.42 -8.73
CA ILE A 53 0.33 -1.46 -9.07
C ILE A 53 -0.34 -2.38 -8.05
N GLU A 54 -1.42 -1.90 -7.43
CA GLU A 54 -2.27 -2.67 -6.52
C GLU A 54 -3.69 -2.74 -7.07
N LEU A 55 -4.19 -3.95 -7.28
CA LEU A 55 -5.59 -4.17 -7.63
C LEU A 55 -6.41 -4.33 -6.34
N SER A 56 -7.47 -3.56 -6.22
CA SER A 56 -8.35 -3.65 -5.06
C SER A 56 -8.98 -5.03 -4.94
N ALA A 57 -8.93 -5.62 -3.74
CA ALA A 57 -9.65 -6.84 -3.43
C ALA A 57 -11.17 -6.63 -3.30
N HIS A 58 -11.62 -5.37 -3.20
CA HIS A 58 -13.01 -5.00 -2.89
C HIS A 58 -13.77 -4.42 -4.09
N ASN A 59 -13.05 -3.85 -5.07
CA ASN A 59 -13.65 -3.23 -6.24
C ASN A 59 -12.78 -3.49 -7.49
N PRO A 60 -13.26 -4.27 -8.47
CA PRO A 60 -12.48 -4.64 -9.65
C PRO A 60 -12.07 -3.45 -10.54
N ASN A 61 -12.76 -2.30 -10.40
CA ASN A 61 -12.42 -1.08 -11.12
C ASN A 61 -11.48 -0.15 -10.36
N ARG A 62 -11.14 -0.48 -9.09
CA ARG A 62 -10.22 0.30 -8.28
C ARG A 62 -8.81 -0.23 -8.41
N ILE A 63 -7.92 0.63 -8.84
CA ILE A 63 -6.50 0.35 -8.96
C ILE A 63 -5.72 1.50 -8.33
N PHE A 64 -4.71 1.17 -7.53
CA PHE A 64 -3.77 2.13 -6.99
C PHE A 64 -2.46 1.99 -7.75
N VAL A 65 -1.82 3.11 -8.03
CA VAL A 65 -0.51 3.15 -8.71
C VAL A 65 0.41 4.06 -7.92
N THR A 66 1.58 3.55 -7.56
CA THR A 66 2.66 4.35 -6.99
C THR A 66 3.67 4.69 -8.08
N LEU A 67 4.21 5.90 -8.02
CA LEU A 67 5.14 6.38 -9.04
C LEU A 67 6.34 7.07 -8.39
N ASP A 68 7.46 7.00 -9.09
CA ASP A 68 8.76 7.49 -8.69
C ASP A 68 9.35 8.38 -9.80
N HIS A 69 9.79 9.58 -9.44
CA HIS A 69 10.37 10.54 -10.39
C HIS A 69 11.75 11.04 -9.93
N HIS A 70 12.40 10.32 -8.99
CA HIS A 70 13.66 10.75 -8.38
C HIS A 70 14.82 10.91 -9.38
N MET A 71 14.82 10.16 -10.48
CA MET A 71 15.83 10.26 -11.54
C MET A 71 15.88 11.64 -12.19
N TYR A 72 14.80 12.41 -12.05
CA TYR A 72 14.70 13.80 -12.53
C TYR A 72 14.89 14.82 -11.40
N GLY A 73 15.38 14.37 -10.22
CA GLY A 73 15.58 15.22 -9.04
C GLY A 73 14.32 15.54 -8.26
N ASP A 74 13.21 14.87 -8.56
CA ASP A 74 11.92 15.09 -7.91
C ASP A 74 11.64 13.93 -6.94
N ASN A 75 11.73 14.21 -5.64
CA ASN A 75 11.50 13.27 -4.56
C ASN A 75 10.07 13.30 -4.01
N SER A 76 9.13 13.90 -4.74
CA SER A 76 7.73 13.96 -4.33
C SER A 76 7.10 12.58 -4.26
N THR A 77 6.13 12.42 -3.35
CA THR A 77 5.38 11.17 -3.22
C THR A 77 4.21 11.17 -4.21
N TYR A 78 4.28 10.34 -5.23
CA TYR A 78 3.21 10.18 -6.22
C TYR A 78 2.47 8.88 -6.01
N VAL A 79 1.20 9.00 -5.64
CA VAL A 79 0.26 7.88 -5.49
C VAL A 79 -1.06 8.31 -6.11
N VAL A 80 -1.57 7.50 -7.03
CA VAL A 80 -2.85 7.77 -7.67
C VAL A 80 -3.79 6.58 -7.53
N VAL A 81 -5.09 6.87 -7.53
CA VAL A 81 -6.16 5.87 -7.52
C VAL A 81 -7.12 6.12 -8.66
N THR A 82 -7.54 5.05 -9.30
CA THR A 82 -8.71 5.04 -10.19
C THR A 82 -9.83 4.20 -9.57
N ASN A 83 -11.08 4.57 -9.82
CA ASN A 83 -12.27 3.79 -9.44
C ASN A 83 -13.13 3.41 -10.68
N ASP A 84 -12.61 3.67 -11.87
CA ASP A 84 -13.30 3.52 -13.16
C ASP A 84 -12.49 2.71 -14.19
N GLY A 85 -11.59 1.83 -13.70
CA GLY A 85 -10.77 0.98 -14.56
C GLY A 85 -9.72 1.75 -15.35
N GLY A 86 -9.18 2.83 -14.77
CA GLY A 86 -8.09 3.61 -15.36
C GLY A 86 -8.54 4.62 -16.42
N ASN A 87 -9.80 5.03 -16.44
CA ASN A 87 -10.24 6.11 -17.32
C ASN A 87 -9.97 7.49 -16.72
N SER A 88 -10.02 7.59 -15.39
CA SER A 88 -9.59 8.77 -14.64
C SER A 88 -8.79 8.37 -13.40
N PHE A 89 -7.91 9.28 -12.93
CA PHE A 89 -7.10 9.09 -11.74
C PHE A 89 -7.20 10.30 -10.83
N THR A 90 -7.15 10.04 -9.53
CA THR A 90 -7.05 11.06 -8.49
C THR A 90 -5.74 10.84 -7.73
N LYS A 91 -4.95 11.90 -7.59
CA LYS A 91 -3.72 11.87 -6.79
C LYS A 91 -4.06 11.98 -5.31
N PHE A 92 -3.43 11.15 -4.48
CA PHE A 92 -3.43 11.35 -3.04
C PHE A 92 -2.44 12.44 -2.66
N GLU A 93 -2.83 13.28 -1.70
CA GLU A 93 -2.02 14.36 -1.17
C GLU A 93 -1.99 14.30 0.35
N SER A 94 -0.84 14.62 0.94
CA SER A 94 -0.68 14.73 2.38
C SER A 94 0.59 15.52 2.71
N GLU A 95 0.52 16.39 3.70
CA GLU A 95 1.70 17.06 4.27
C GLU A 95 2.64 16.09 5.00
N GLU A 96 2.13 14.94 5.41
CA GLU A 96 2.91 13.87 6.03
C GLU A 96 3.83 13.15 5.04
N PHE A 97 3.53 13.20 3.74
CA PHE A 97 4.28 12.46 2.74
C PHE A 97 5.73 12.93 2.63
N SER A 98 6.63 11.97 2.51
CA SER A 98 8.05 12.22 2.37
C SER A 98 8.72 11.10 1.57
N GLY A 99 9.53 11.50 0.59
CA GLY A 99 10.21 10.58 -0.32
C GLY A 99 9.28 9.98 -1.39
N PHE A 100 9.85 9.51 -2.47
CA PHE A 100 9.09 8.92 -3.57
C PHE A 100 8.45 7.58 -3.16
N ALA A 101 7.33 7.25 -3.79
CA ALA A 101 6.52 6.09 -3.42
C ALA A 101 7.08 4.79 -4.04
N HIS A 102 7.15 3.73 -3.24
CA HIS A 102 7.56 2.40 -3.69
C HIS A 102 6.40 1.44 -3.82
N ILE A 103 5.50 1.44 -2.84
CA ILE A 103 4.48 0.40 -2.69
C ILE A 103 3.25 0.95 -1.97
N LEU A 104 2.06 0.61 -2.46
CA LEU A 104 0.82 0.76 -1.73
C LEU A 104 0.15 -0.61 -1.60
N ARG A 105 -0.51 -0.86 -0.47
CA ARG A 105 -1.39 -2.02 -0.26
C ARG A 105 -2.72 -1.58 0.33
N GLU A 106 -3.81 -2.07 -0.24
CA GLU A 106 -5.14 -2.03 0.35
C GLU A 106 -5.32 -3.22 1.31
N ASP A 107 -5.92 -2.99 2.46
CA ASP A 107 -6.21 -4.11 3.37
C ASP A 107 -7.24 -5.07 2.75
N ILE A 108 -6.97 -6.37 2.85
CA ILE A 108 -7.77 -7.43 2.23
C ILE A 108 -9.18 -7.59 2.83
N LYS A 109 -9.46 -6.97 4.00
CA LYS A 109 -10.75 -7.03 4.70
C LYS A 109 -11.44 -5.67 4.83
N THR A 110 -10.67 -4.58 4.83
CA THR A 110 -11.17 -3.23 5.13
C THR A 110 -10.70 -2.25 4.04
N PRO A 111 -11.55 -1.92 3.06
CA PRO A 111 -11.15 -1.14 1.88
C PRO A 111 -10.73 0.31 2.18
N SER A 112 -11.01 0.79 3.38
CA SER A 112 -10.60 2.14 3.82
C SER A 112 -9.22 2.15 4.49
N LEU A 113 -8.65 0.97 4.81
CA LEU A 113 -7.34 0.85 5.41
C LEU A 113 -6.29 0.65 4.33
N LEU A 114 -5.40 1.63 4.19
CA LEU A 114 -4.33 1.62 3.20
C LEU A 114 -2.97 1.76 3.88
N PHE A 115 -1.97 1.12 3.30
CA PHE A 115 -0.59 1.14 3.73
C PHE A 115 0.30 1.62 2.59
N LEU A 116 1.15 2.60 2.84
CA LEU A 116 2.05 3.18 1.85
C LEU A 116 3.49 3.12 2.35
N GLY A 117 4.37 2.57 1.53
CA GLY A 117 5.81 2.58 1.72
C GLY A 117 6.48 3.56 0.75
N THR A 118 7.35 4.41 1.28
CA THR A 118 8.15 5.37 0.51
C THR A 118 9.64 5.19 0.78
N GLU A 119 10.47 5.98 0.11
CA GLU A 119 11.90 6.09 0.37
C GLU A 119 12.20 6.50 1.83
N SER A 120 11.32 7.26 2.45
CA SER A 120 11.58 7.87 3.75
C SER A 120 10.67 7.39 4.88
N GLY A 121 9.71 6.49 4.63
CA GLY A 121 8.81 6.07 5.70
C GLY A 121 7.69 5.12 5.33
N PHE A 122 6.93 4.79 6.36
CA PHE A 122 5.72 3.99 6.30
C PHE A 122 4.52 4.81 6.74
N PHE A 123 3.46 4.82 5.94
CA PHE A 123 2.27 5.63 6.15
C PHE A 123 1.02 4.78 6.14
N ILE A 124 0.03 5.18 6.95
CA ILE A 124 -1.26 4.50 7.10
C ILE A 124 -2.38 5.50 6.84
N SER A 125 -3.39 5.07 6.09
CA SER A 125 -4.67 5.77 5.97
C SER A 125 -5.79 4.88 6.49
N LEU A 126 -6.65 5.45 7.33
CA LEU A 126 -7.84 4.79 7.88
C LEU A 126 -9.13 5.15 7.13
N ASN A 127 -9.05 5.99 6.08
CA ASN A 127 -10.21 6.58 5.42
C ASN A 127 -10.08 6.63 3.90
N ALA A 128 -9.56 5.54 3.32
CA ALA A 128 -9.39 5.34 1.88
C ALA A 128 -8.52 6.41 1.20
N GLY A 129 -7.47 6.88 1.88
CA GLY A 129 -6.51 7.83 1.32
C GLY A 129 -6.87 9.30 1.47
N LYS A 130 -7.98 9.64 2.17
CA LYS A 130 -8.35 11.04 2.41
C LYS A 130 -7.39 11.75 3.35
N THR A 131 -6.89 11.05 4.36
CA THR A 131 -5.83 11.51 5.26
C THR A 131 -4.83 10.40 5.50
N TRP A 132 -3.59 10.80 5.76
CA TRP A 132 -2.49 9.89 6.00
C TRP A 132 -1.77 10.27 7.28
N MET A 133 -1.26 9.27 7.98
CA MET A 133 -0.40 9.45 9.13
C MET A 133 0.89 8.67 8.93
N ARG A 134 2.02 9.25 9.28
CA ARG A 134 3.28 8.53 9.35
C ARG A 134 3.26 7.59 10.54
N SER A 135 3.57 6.33 10.32
CA SER A 135 3.60 5.35 11.41
C SER A 135 4.79 5.59 12.35
N LYS A 136 4.49 5.62 13.65
CA LYS A 136 5.46 5.68 14.75
C LYS A 136 5.60 4.33 15.45
N TYR A 137 5.50 3.25 14.70
CA TYR A 137 5.61 1.91 15.28
C TYR A 137 6.96 1.74 15.98
N GLN A 138 6.98 1.27 17.23
CA GLN A 138 8.13 1.37 18.15
C GLN A 138 9.44 0.79 17.59
N ASN A 139 9.35 -0.27 16.79
CA ASN A 139 10.51 -0.96 16.24
C ASN A 139 10.84 -0.58 14.79
N LEU A 140 9.94 0.12 14.08
CA LEU A 140 10.22 0.59 12.73
C LEU A 140 10.89 1.96 12.81
N PRO A 141 12.15 2.10 12.37
CA PRO A 141 12.83 3.39 12.39
C PRO A 141 12.06 4.45 11.59
N TRP A 142 11.99 5.66 12.12
CA TRP A 142 11.23 6.78 11.55
C TRP A 142 11.54 7.03 10.06
N TYR A 143 12.82 6.95 9.70
CA TYR A 143 13.29 7.04 8.32
C TYR A 143 13.71 5.65 7.83
N SER A 144 12.74 4.88 7.36
CA SER A 144 12.99 3.58 6.75
C SER A 144 12.50 3.58 5.32
N LEU A 145 13.39 3.21 4.41
CA LEU A 145 13.01 2.95 3.04
C LEU A 145 12.19 1.65 3.01
N VAL A 146 10.89 1.77 2.72
CA VAL A 146 9.97 0.63 2.68
C VAL A 146 9.77 0.17 1.23
N ARG A 147 10.23 -1.03 0.94
CA ARG A 147 10.24 -1.59 -0.43
C ARG A 147 9.05 -2.46 -0.75
N ASP A 148 8.58 -3.23 0.21
CA ASP A 148 7.40 -4.08 0.01
C ASP A 148 6.59 -4.18 1.29
N ILE A 149 5.29 -4.43 1.13
CA ILE A 149 4.33 -4.59 2.21
C ILE A 149 3.44 -5.78 1.83
N LYS A 150 3.24 -6.72 2.76
CA LYS A 150 2.35 -7.86 2.59
C LYS A 150 1.48 -8.03 3.82
N ILE A 151 0.23 -8.40 3.59
CA ILE A 151 -0.72 -8.75 4.65
C ILE A 151 -0.88 -10.26 4.64
N HIS A 152 -0.58 -10.91 5.76
CA HIS A 152 -0.77 -12.35 5.90
C HIS A 152 -2.26 -12.65 6.12
N PRO A 153 -2.91 -13.41 5.23
CA PRO A 153 -4.37 -13.53 5.24
C PRO A 153 -4.92 -14.30 6.43
N ALA A 154 -4.17 -15.25 6.98
CA ALA A 154 -4.62 -16.09 8.09
C ALA A 154 -4.34 -15.46 9.46
N THR A 155 -3.14 -14.89 9.69
CA THR A 155 -2.76 -14.32 10.98
C THR A 155 -3.11 -12.83 11.10
N ASN A 156 -3.39 -12.16 9.97
CA ASN A 156 -3.57 -10.71 9.86
C ASN A 156 -2.30 -9.90 10.21
N ASP A 157 -1.14 -10.51 10.07
CA ASP A 157 0.12 -9.80 10.29
C ASP A 157 0.45 -8.94 9.07
N LEU A 158 1.00 -7.77 9.34
CA LEU A 158 1.53 -6.87 8.32
C LEU A 158 3.05 -7.00 8.29
N VAL A 159 3.56 -7.51 7.18
CA VAL A 159 4.98 -7.68 6.94
C VAL A 159 5.50 -6.51 6.12
N ILE A 160 6.50 -5.80 6.62
CA ILE A 160 7.10 -4.61 6.01
C ILE A 160 8.56 -4.92 5.70
N ALA A 161 8.91 -4.96 4.43
CA ALA A 161 10.28 -5.15 3.97
C ALA A 161 10.95 -3.80 3.72
N THR A 162 12.10 -3.59 4.34
CA THR A 162 12.89 -2.37 4.20
C THR A 162 14.18 -2.60 3.46
N HIS A 163 14.75 -1.56 2.88
CA HIS A 163 16.09 -1.62 2.34
C HIS A 163 17.12 -1.34 3.44
N GLY A 164 17.97 -2.32 3.71
CA GLY A 164 19.10 -2.20 4.61
C GLY A 164 18.79 -2.23 6.12
N ARG A 165 17.50 -2.38 6.50
CA ARG A 165 17.08 -2.40 7.91
C ARG A 165 16.27 -3.65 8.30
N GLY A 166 16.24 -4.66 7.43
CA GLY A 166 15.55 -5.92 7.68
C GLY A 166 14.05 -5.89 7.38
N VAL A 167 13.35 -6.87 7.95
CA VAL A 167 11.90 -7.06 7.81
C VAL A 167 11.24 -6.84 9.16
N TYR A 168 10.16 -6.08 9.17
CA TYR A 168 9.36 -5.80 10.37
C TYR A 168 8.00 -6.47 10.24
N ILE A 169 7.50 -6.98 11.35
CA ILE A 169 6.19 -7.61 11.42
C ILE A 169 5.37 -6.85 12.46
N ILE A 170 4.20 -6.38 12.04
CA ILE A 170 3.17 -5.87 12.95
C ILE A 170 2.17 -7.00 13.11
N ASP A 171 2.22 -7.65 14.28
CA ASP A 171 1.34 -8.75 14.59
C ASP A 171 -0.11 -8.26 14.65
N ASN A 172 -0.99 -8.96 13.95
CA ASN A 172 -2.44 -8.78 14.01
C ASN A 172 -2.93 -7.33 13.85
N ILE A 173 -3.08 -6.85 12.61
CA ILE A 173 -3.61 -5.51 12.30
C ILE A 173 -5.13 -5.36 12.55
N GLN A 174 -5.78 -6.32 13.19
CA GLN A 174 -7.20 -6.22 13.51
C GLN A 174 -7.57 -4.93 14.27
N PRO A 175 -6.77 -4.44 15.23
CA PRO A 175 -7.04 -3.14 15.87
C PRO A 175 -7.10 -1.97 14.89
N LEU A 176 -6.26 -1.95 13.84
CA LEU A 176 -6.32 -0.90 12.81
C LEU A 176 -7.62 -0.95 12.00
N ARG A 177 -8.14 -2.15 11.71
CA ARG A 177 -9.43 -2.34 11.03
C ARG A 177 -10.60 -1.83 11.88
N GLU A 178 -10.53 -2.04 13.19
CA GLU A 178 -11.54 -1.56 14.13
C GLU A 178 -11.48 -0.05 14.31
N MET A 179 -10.28 0.53 14.27
CA MET A 179 -10.12 2.00 14.27
C MET A 179 -10.83 2.67 13.09
N VAL A 180 -10.86 2.04 11.91
CA VAL A 180 -11.58 2.56 10.73
C VAL A 180 -13.08 2.78 11.00
N GLN A 181 -13.67 1.93 11.87
CA GLN A 181 -15.10 1.97 12.21
C GLN A 181 -15.39 2.73 13.51
N SER A 182 -14.34 3.15 14.21
CA SER A 182 -14.45 3.75 15.53
C SER A 182 -14.52 5.28 15.46
N ASP A 183 -15.18 5.85 16.45
CA ASP A 183 -15.14 7.29 16.69
C ASP A 183 -13.80 7.66 17.38
N LEU A 184 -12.84 8.09 16.58
CA LEU A 184 -11.49 8.45 17.05
C LEU A 184 -11.45 9.73 17.90
N SER A 185 -12.57 10.44 18.06
CA SER A 185 -12.68 11.61 18.98
C SER A 185 -12.80 11.21 20.45
N LYS A 186 -13.11 9.92 20.71
CA LYS A 186 -13.23 9.41 22.09
C LYS A 186 -11.87 9.33 22.75
N PRO A 187 -11.76 9.68 24.06
CA PRO A 187 -10.49 9.67 24.78
C PRO A 187 -9.89 8.27 24.96
N PHE A 188 -10.72 7.22 24.89
CA PHE A 188 -10.30 5.82 25.00
C PHE A 188 -11.07 4.95 24.02
N LEU A 189 -10.34 4.03 23.39
CA LEU A 189 -10.88 2.97 22.54
C LEU A 189 -10.35 1.63 23.07
N PHE A 190 -11.27 0.69 23.33
CA PHE A 190 -10.92 -0.67 23.73
C PHE A 190 -11.21 -1.61 22.57
N TYR A 191 -10.20 -2.36 22.17
CA TYR A 191 -10.33 -3.37 21.14
C TYR A 191 -10.25 -4.76 21.75
N PRO A 192 -11.05 -5.73 21.27
CA PRO A 192 -10.95 -7.11 21.73
C PRO A 192 -9.56 -7.66 21.38
N ILE A 193 -8.91 -8.23 22.38
CA ILE A 193 -7.65 -8.95 22.16
C ILE A 193 -7.97 -10.38 21.70
N GLN A 194 -7.11 -10.94 20.86
CA GLN A 194 -7.20 -12.36 20.49
C GLN A 194 -7.05 -13.25 21.73
N PRO A 195 -7.80 -14.35 21.85
CA PRO A 195 -7.63 -15.30 22.93
C PRO A 195 -6.18 -15.79 22.97
N PHE A 196 -5.51 -15.60 24.09
CA PHE A 196 -4.17 -16.12 24.31
C PHE A 196 -4.26 -17.56 24.78
N LYS A 197 -3.63 -18.50 24.06
CA LYS A 197 -3.53 -19.88 24.50
C LYS A 197 -2.32 -20.00 25.42
N TYR A 198 -2.57 -20.14 26.70
CA TYR A 198 -1.53 -20.39 27.68
C TYR A 198 -1.31 -21.91 27.79
N GLU A 199 -0.08 -22.38 27.50
CA GLU A 199 0.32 -23.75 27.74
C GLU A 199 1.03 -23.84 29.09
N PHE A 200 0.38 -24.48 30.06
CA PHE A 200 0.99 -24.77 31.35
C PHE A 200 2.18 -25.71 31.15
N GLY A 201 3.38 -25.30 31.58
CA GLY A 201 4.58 -26.13 31.52
C GLY A 201 5.53 -25.85 30.37
N ALA A 202 5.30 -24.86 29.52
CA ALA A 202 6.32 -24.39 28.58
C ALA A 202 7.48 -23.78 29.36
N GLN A 203 8.62 -24.47 29.40
CA GLN A 203 9.85 -23.88 29.90
C GLN A 203 10.28 -22.81 28.90
N TYR A 204 10.36 -21.58 29.35
CA TYR A 204 11.03 -20.52 28.58
C TYR A 204 12.50 -20.95 28.38
N PRO A 205 13.05 -20.90 27.17
CA PRO A 205 14.48 -21.09 27.00
C PRO A 205 15.18 -20.01 27.84
N GLN A 206 15.92 -20.44 28.84
CA GLN A 206 16.78 -19.53 29.60
C GLN A 206 17.77 -18.96 28.61
N SER A 207 17.74 -17.64 28.43
CA SER A 207 18.77 -16.93 27.67
C SER A 207 20.13 -17.23 28.25
N ALA A 208 20.97 -17.90 27.45
CA ALA A 208 22.39 -18.03 27.71
C ALA A 208 23.10 -16.70 27.43
#